data_fac3d1e3d3b91351898fb3098a074b1d
#
_entry.id   fac3d1e3d3b91351898fb3098a074b1d
#
_cell.length_a   1.000
_cell.length_b   1.000
_cell.length_c   1.000
_cell.angle_alpha   90.00
_cell.angle_beta   90.00
_cell.angle_gamma   90.00
#
_symmetry.space_group_name_H-M   'P 1'
#
loop_
_entity.id
_entity.type
_entity.pdbx_description
1 polymer ?
#
loop_
_entity_poly.entity_id
_entity_poly.type
_entity_poly.pdbx_seq_one_letter_code
_entity_poly.pdbx_strand_id
1 'polypeptide(L)'
;ENSLLDMERPTAFEPIQKKTLSLIFGMIFIVLTFPLLDSIFPGTPFIKAMDKSIDVGLVSIIFAVIGLLMKLGNEKDIVKNVPWGTLIMICGIGMLISVAIKAGTVAMIASVVSSALPASIVPAVMAVIAGFMSFFSSTTGVVTPALFPIVPDLANASNIAPFTLFSSIVIGAQAT
;
A
#
# COMPACT_ATOMS: atom_id res chain seq x y z
N GLU A 1 26.24 32.23 -15.49
CA GLU A 1 25.22 32.50 -14.43
C GLU A 1 23.79 32.57 -14.96
N ASN A 2 23.54 32.20 -16.22
CA ASN A 2 22.19 32.23 -16.85
C ASN A 2 21.61 30.87 -17.23
N SER A 3 22.19 29.75 -16.75
CA SER A 3 21.71 28.41 -17.10
C SER A 3 20.44 27.93 -16.34
N LEU A 4 20.01 28.71 -15.35
CA LEU A 4 18.77 28.40 -14.59
C LEU A 4 17.52 29.07 -15.16
N LEU A 5 17.67 29.97 -16.13
CA LEU A 5 16.55 30.67 -16.76
C LEU A 5 16.07 30.02 -18.06
N ASP A 6 16.76 28.99 -18.53
CA ASP A 6 16.45 28.23 -19.75
C ASP A 6 15.66 26.94 -19.46
N MET A 7 14.91 26.93 -18.38
CA MET A 7 13.91 25.90 -18.17
C MET A 7 12.80 26.14 -19.19
N GLU A 8 12.79 25.31 -20.25
CA GLU A 8 11.70 25.25 -21.22
C GLU A 8 10.36 25.26 -20.47
N ARG A 9 9.51 26.23 -20.79
CA ARG A 9 8.16 26.27 -20.22
C ARG A 9 7.48 24.96 -20.54
N PRO A 10 6.91 24.27 -19.56
CA PRO A 10 6.23 22.99 -19.80
C PRO A 10 5.19 23.20 -20.91
N THR A 11 5.29 22.39 -21.94
CA THR A 11 4.35 22.37 -23.06
C THR A 11 2.93 22.14 -22.54
N ALA A 12 1.95 22.78 -23.15
CA ALA A 12 0.56 22.61 -22.77
C ALA A 12 0.15 21.11 -22.86
N PHE A 13 -0.58 20.63 -21.89
CA PHE A 13 -1.05 19.24 -21.87
C PHE A 13 -1.76 18.86 -23.17
N GLU A 14 -1.31 17.78 -23.78
CA GLU A 14 -1.98 17.18 -24.93
C GLU A 14 -3.39 16.66 -24.55
N PRO A 15 -4.34 16.60 -25.48
CA PRO A 15 -5.68 16.09 -25.22
C PRO A 15 -5.70 14.68 -24.61
N ILE A 16 -4.76 13.81 -24.99
CA ILE A 16 -4.61 12.45 -24.44
C ILE A 16 -4.18 12.51 -22.99
N GLN A 17 -3.21 13.36 -22.66
CA GLN A 17 -2.74 13.54 -21.29
C GLN A 17 -3.85 14.06 -20.36
N LYS A 18 -4.67 15.01 -20.83
CA LYS A 18 -5.81 15.52 -20.06
C LYS A 18 -6.85 14.41 -19.79
N LYS A 19 -7.16 13.57 -20.77
CA LYS A 19 -8.09 12.45 -20.59
C LYS A 19 -7.53 11.41 -19.62
N THR A 20 -6.26 11.06 -19.74
CA THR A 20 -5.58 10.13 -18.81
C THR A 20 -5.56 10.68 -17.39
N LEU A 21 -5.23 11.96 -17.23
CA LEU A 21 -5.24 12.62 -15.94
C LEU A 21 -6.64 12.64 -15.31
N SER A 22 -7.67 12.94 -16.10
CA SER A 22 -9.07 12.90 -15.66
C SER A 22 -9.50 11.50 -15.21
N LEU A 23 -9.06 10.44 -15.90
CA LEU A 23 -9.32 9.05 -15.48
C LEU A 23 -8.63 8.72 -14.17
N ILE A 24 -7.38 9.11 -14.00
CA ILE A 24 -6.62 8.88 -12.76
C ILE A 24 -7.29 9.60 -11.59
N PHE A 25 -7.65 10.88 -11.75
CA PHE A 25 -8.36 11.61 -10.70
C PHE A 25 -9.73 11.02 -10.41
N GLY A 26 -10.47 10.58 -11.44
CA GLY A 26 -11.75 9.90 -11.26
C GLY A 26 -11.62 8.60 -10.46
N MET A 27 -10.59 7.80 -10.75
CA MET A 27 -10.28 6.58 -10.01
C MET A 27 -9.97 6.90 -8.54
N ILE A 28 -9.04 7.83 -8.29
CA ILE A 28 -8.67 8.24 -6.94
C ILE A 28 -9.89 8.77 -6.18
N PHE A 29 -10.70 9.60 -6.83
CA PHE A 29 -11.91 10.15 -6.23
C PHE A 29 -12.88 9.05 -5.79
N ILE A 30 -13.14 8.05 -6.64
CA ILE A 30 -14.03 6.93 -6.30
C ILE A 30 -13.44 6.12 -5.15
N VAL A 31 -12.16 5.77 -5.21
CA VAL A 31 -11.49 4.97 -4.17
C VAL A 31 -11.52 5.66 -2.82
N LEU A 32 -11.35 6.99 -2.77
CA LEU A 32 -11.34 7.74 -1.52
C LEU A 32 -12.75 8.08 -1.01
N THR A 33 -13.75 8.16 -1.89
CA THR A 33 -15.10 8.59 -1.53
C THR A 33 -15.75 7.65 -0.51
N PHE A 34 -15.65 6.33 -0.71
CA PHE A 34 -16.35 5.36 0.15
C PHE A 34 -15.76 5.27 1.56
N PRO A 35 -14.44 5.18 1.79
CA PRO A 35 -13.85 5.25 3.13
C PRO A 35 -14.15 6.58 3.84
N LEU A 36 -14.14 7.69 3.10
CA LEU A 36 -14.48 9.00 3.66
C LEU A 36 -15.97 9.09 4.07
N LEU A 37 -16.87 8.56 3.24
CA LEU A 37 -18.30 8.51 3.56
C LEU A 37 -18.58 7.61 4.78
N ASP A 38 -17.90 6.46 4.92
CA ASP A 38 -18.04 5.61 6.12
C ASP A 38 -17.52 6.32 7.38
N SER A 39 -16.48 7.14 7.24
CA SER A 39 -15.94 7.95 8.34
C SER A 39 -16.89 9.09 8.78
N ILE A 40 -17.59 9.71 7.81
CA ILE A 40 -18.50 10.85 8.08
C ILE A 40 -19.89 10.36 8.54
N PHE A 41 -20.36 9.25 7.99
CA PHE A 41 -21.67 8.66 8.28
C PHE A 41 -21.55 7.23 8.84
N PRO A 42 -20.92 7.04 10.02
CA PRO A 42 -20.73 5.72 10.59
C PRO A 42 -22.10 5.13 10.97
N GLY A 43 -22.44 4.01 10.35
CA GLY A 43 -23.67 3.27 10.68
C GLY A 43 -24.66 3.06 9.54
N THR A 44 -24.41 3.62 8.35
CA THR A 44 -25.25 3.36 7.18
C THR A 44 -24.89 2.00 6.56
N PRO A 45 -25.76 0.97 6.63
CA PRO A 45 -25.42 -0.37 6.17
C PRO A 45 -25.08 -0.40 4.67
N PHE A 46 -25.65 0.50 3.89
CA PHE A 46 -25.35 0.63 2.46
C PHE A 46 -23.90 1.10 2.20
N ILE A 47 -23.43 2.11 2.94
CA ILE A 47 -22.06 2.65 2.78
C ILE A 47 -21.05 1.58 3.18
N LYS A 48 -21.26 0.88 4.31
CA LYS A 48 -20.39 -0.23 4.74
C LYS A 48 -20.36 -1.40 3.75
N ALA A 49 -21.51 -1.74 3.15
CA ALA A 49 -21.58 -2.77 2.12
C ALA A 49 -20.81 -2.35 0.87
N MET A 50 -20.91 -1.09 0.48
CA MET A 50 -20.18 -0.54 -0.66
C MET A 50 -18.68 -0.45 -0.40
N ASP A 51 -18.25 0.05 0.76
CA ASP A 51 -16.84 0.13 1.16
C ASP A 51 -16.18 -1.25 1.17
N LYS A 52 -16.88 -2.25 1.70
CA LYS A 52 -16.40 -3.64 1.69
C LYS A 52 -16.35 -4.28 0.30
N SER A 53 -17.21 -3.83 -0.62
CA SER A 53 -17.35 -4.42 -1.97
C SER A 53 -16.48 -3.71 -3.01
N ILE A 54 -16.13 -2.44 -2.77
CA ILE A 54 -15.31 -1.64 -3.67
C ILE A 54 -13.84 -1.80 -3.28
N ASP A 55 -13.21 -2.83 -3.83
CA ASP A 55 -11.78 -3.03 -3.70
C ASP A 55 -11.01 -2.12 -4.67
N VAL A 56 -9.91 -1.53 -4.20
CA VAL A 56 -9.02 -0.67 -5.00
C VAL A 56 -8.56 -1.37 -6.27
N GLY A 57 -8.28 -2.67 -6.18
CA GLY A 57 -7.86 -3.49 -7.32
C GLY A 57 -8.97 -3.58 -8.39
N LEU A 58 -10.21 -3.83 -7.97
CA LEU A 58 -11.36 -3.91 -8.87
C LEU A 58 -11.61 -2.56 -9.59
N VAL A 59 -11.61 -1.46 -8.83
CA VAL A 59 -11.76 -0.11 -9.41
C VAL A 59 -10.62 0.17 -10.39
N SER A 60 -9.38 -0.13 -10.04
CA SER A 60 -8.22 0.08 -10.90
C SER A 60 -8.32 -0.69 -12.21
N ILE A 61 -8.77 -1.95 -12.17
CA ILE A 61 -8.98 -2.77 -13.37
C ILE A 61 -10.06 -2.16 -14.27
N ILE A 62 -11.19 -1.73 -13.70
CA ILE A 62 -12.27 -1.10 -14.46
C ILE A 62 -11.75 0.16 -15.17
N PHE A 63 -11.04 1.03 -14.45
CA PHE A 63 -10.49 2.25 -15.03
C PHE A 63 -9.38 1.97 -16.06
N ALA A 64 -8.57 0.93 -15.88
CA ALA A 64 -7.60 0.49 -16.87
C ALA A 64 -8.29 0.02 -18.16
N VAL A 65 -9.36 -0.77 -18.06
CA VAL A 65 -10.16 -1.20 -19.21
C VAL A 65 -10.80 -0.01 -19.92
N ILE A 66 -11.36 0.96 -19.19
CA ILE A 66 -11.90 2.20 -19.77
C ILE A 66 -10.80 2.96 -20.52
N GLY A 67 -9.61 3.08 -19.95
CA GLY A 67 -8.47 3.75 -20.59
C GLY A 67 -8.06 3.06 -21.90
N LEU A 68 -8.05 1.73 -21.93
CA LEU A 68 -7.79 0.95 -23.14
C LEU A 68 -8.88 1.15 -24.21
N LEU A 69 -10.16 1.10 -23.82
CA LEU A 69 -11.28 1.34 -24.73
C LEU A 69 -11.26 2.76 -25.31
N MET A 70 -10.82 3.74 -24.53
CA MET A 70 -10.62 5.12 -25.00
C MET A 70 -9.36 5.30 -25.85
N LYS A 71 -8.60 4.23 -26.09
CA LYS A 71 -7.33 4.22 -26.87
C LYS A 71 -6.33 5.27 -26.36
N LEU A 72 -6.23 5.41 -25.04
CA LEU A 72 -5.30 6.34 -24.41
C LEU A 72 -3.84 5.83 -24.42
N GLY A 73 -3.63 4.57 -24.78
CA GLY A 73 -2.31 3.95 -24.93
C GLY A 73 -2.37 2.68 -25.76
N ASN A 74 -1.21 2.18 -26.15
CA ASN A 74 -1.07 0.92 -26.84
C ASN A 74 -1.03 -0.23 -25.82
N GLU A 75 -1.90 -1.22 -25.98
CA GLU A 75 -1.99 -2.39 -25.09
C GLU A 75 -0.64 -3.08 -24.86
N LYS A 76 0.14 -3.26 -25.96
CA LYS A 76 1.45 -3.92 -25.89
C LYS A 76 2.44 -3.14 -25.05
N ASP A 77 2.44 -1.82 -25.16
CA ASP A 77 3.35 -0.96 -24.40
C ASP A 77 2.92 -0.89 -22.94
N ILE A 78 1.63 -0.85 -22.65
CA ILE A 78 1.09 -0.87 -21.28
C ILE A 78 1.51 -2.17 -20.60
N VAL A 79 1.26 -3.32 -21.19
CA VAL A 79 1.61 -4.63 -20.62
C VAL A 79 3.13 -4.79 -20.46
N LYS A 80 3.93 -4.29 -21.40
CA LYS A 80 5.39 -4.34 -21.32
C LYS A 80 5.95 -3.49 -20.18
N ASN A 81 5.32 -2.36 -19.89
CA ASN A 81 5.76 -1.45 -18.82
C ASN A 81 5.24 -1.83 -17.42
N VAL A 82 4.41 -2.88 -17.30
CA VAL A 82 4.02 -3.41 -16.00
C VAL A 82 5.26 -3.99 -15.30
N PRO A 83 5.52 -3.64 -14.04
CA PRO A 83 6.67 -4.16 -13.29
C PRO A 83 6.43 -5.61 -12.83
N TRP A 84 6.38 -6.54 -13.78
CA TRP A 84 6.09 -7.97 -13.54
C TRP A 84 6.98 -8.59 -12.48
N GLY A 85 8.28 -8.23 -12.45
CA GLY A 85 9.21 -8.72 -11.45
C GLY A 85 8.77 -8.36 -10.01
N THR A 86 8.34 -7.12 -9.81
CA THR A 86 7.83 -6.65 -8.50
C THR A 86 6.53 -7.35 -8.13
N LEU A 87 5.61 -7.51 -9.08
CA LEU A 87 4.33 -8.20 -8.84
C LEU A 87 4.55 -9.67 -8.44
N ILE A 88 5.39 -10.39 -9.18
CA ILE A 88 5.72 -11.79 -8.88
C ILE A 88 6.40 -11.89 -7.50
N MET A 89 7.30 -10.97 -7.18
CA MET A 89 7.97 -10.94 -5.87
C MET A 89 6.95 -10.73 -4.75
N ILE A 90 6.04 -9.77 -4.86
CA ILE A 90 5.00 -9.50 -3.85
C ILE A 90 4.09 -10.73 -3.68
N CYS A 91 3.66 -11.34 -4.77
CA CYS A 91 2.85 -12.57 -4.72
C CYS A 91 3.62 -13.72 -4.03
N GLY A 92 4.89 -13.91 -4.36
CA GLY A 92 5.73 -14.95 -3.76
C GLY A 92 5.91 -14.74 -2.25
N ILE A 93 6.23 -13.52 -1.82
CA ILE A 93 6.33 -13.17 -0.40
C ILE A 93 4.99 -13.40 0.30
N GLY A 94 3.87 -12.98 -0.30
CA GLY A 94 2.53 -13.18 0.25
C GLY A 94 2.18 -14.65 0.46
N MET A 95 2.56 -15.52 -0.48
CA MET A 95 2.40 -16.97 -0.33
C MET A 95 3.22 -17.54 0.84
N LEU A 96 4.49 -17.16 0.96
CA LEU A 96 5.35 -17.60 2.05
C LEU A 96 4.80 -17.16 3.42
N ILE A 97 4.37 -15.91 3.53
CA ILE A 97 3.76 -15.37 4.75
C ILE A 97 2.45 -16.11 5.07
N SER A 98 1.62 -16.39 4.07
CA SER A 98 0.38 -17.15 4.26
C SER A 98 0.64 -18.55 4.85
N VAL A 99 1.72 -19.21 4.41
CA VAL A 99 2.16 -20.49 4.98
C VAL A 99 2.64 -20.31 6.42
N ALA A 100 3.43 -19.27 6.71
CA ALA A 100 3.92 -18.97 8.05
C ALA A 100 2.78 -18.67 9.04
N ILE A 101 1.75 -17.94 8.61
CA ILE A 101 0.54 -17.68 9.40
C ILE A 101 -0.18 -18.99 9.71
N LYS A 102 -0.43 -19.84 8.70
CA LYS A 102 -1.10 -21.12 8.89
C LYS A 102 -0.31 -22.09 9.76
N ALA A 103 1.02 -22.02 9.74
CA ALA A 103 1.90 -22.80 10.61
C ALA A 103 1.96 -22.27 12.06
N GLY A 104 1.31 -21.13 12.36
CA GLY A 104 1.36 -20.52 13.69
C GLY A 104 2.67 -19.80 14.00
N THR A 105 3.59 -19.73 13.06
CA THR A 105 4.93 -19.10 13.26
C THR A 105 4.81 -17.63 13.62
N VAL A 106 3.88 -16.93 12.97
CA VAL A 106 3.64 -15.50 13.21
C VAL A 106 3.13 -15.25 14.64
N ALA A 107 2.15 -16.04 15.09
CA ALA A 107 1.63 -15.96 16.44
C ALA A 107 2.70 -16.30 17.51
N MET A 108 3.56 -17.28 17.23
CA MET A 108 4.68 -17.63 18.09
C MET A 108 5.69 -16.46 18.22
N ILE A 109 6.07 -15.83 17.12
CA ILE A 109 6.97 -14.67 17.14
C ILE A 109 6.30 -13.51 17.93
N ALA A 110 5.03 -13.24 17.68
CA ALA A 110 4.29 -12.20 18.38
C ALA A 110 4.26 -12.44 19.90
N SER A 111 4.05 -13.69 20.34
CA SER A 111 4.04 -14.05 21.76
C SER A 111 5.42 -13.90 22.41
N VAL A 112 6.49 -14.28 21.72
CA VAL A 112 7.87 -14.11 22.20
C VAL A 112 8.20 -12.62 22.35
N VAL A 113 7.89 -11.81 21.35
CA VAL A 113 8.13 -10.36 21.39
C VAL A 113 7.36 -9.70 22.51
N SER A 114 6.07 -10.03 22.68
CA SER A 114 5.22 -9.44 23.72
C SER A 114 5.60 -9.88 25.14
N SER A 115 6.17 -11.06 25.31
CA SER A 115 6.66 -11.53 26.61
C SER A 115 8.03 -10.97 26.97
N ALA A 116 8.88 -10.67 25.97
CA ALA A 116 10.21 -10.17 26.18
C ALA A 116 10.31 -8.65 26.32
N LEU A 117 9.32 -7.91 25.78
CA LEU A 117 9.37 -6.45 25.69
C LEU A 117 8.14 -5.80 26.32
N PRO A 118 8.30 -4.69 27.08
CA PRO A 118 7.18 -3.87 27.50
C PRO A 118 6.40 -3.34 26.28
N ALA A 119 5.08 -3.27 26.39
CA ALA A 119 4.19 -2.82 25.31
C ALA A 119 4.61 -1.46 24.72
N SER A 120 5.09 -0.53 25.57
CA SER A 120 5.53 0.79 25.15
C SER A 120 6.74 0.80 24.22
N ILE A 121 7.57 -0.24 24.25
CA ILE A 121 8.79 -0.34 23.46
C ILE A 121 8.57 -1.09 22.15
N VAL A 122 7.55 -1.95 22.05
CA VAL A 122 7.26 -2.77 20.88
C VAL A 122 7.17 -1.94 19.59
N PRO A 123 6.47 -0.80 19.53
CA PRO A 123 6.42 0.04 18.33
C PRO A 123 7.80 0.54 17.89
N ALA A 124 8.64 0.95 18.84
CA ALA A 124 9.99 1.44 18.56
C ALA A 124 10.88 0.31 18.02
N VAL A 125 10.80 -0.88 18.58
CA VAL A 125 11.53 -2.06 18.08
C VAL A 125 11.07 -2.42 16.67
N MET A 126 9.79 -2.40 16.39
CA MET A 126 9.25 -2.65 15.06
C MET A 126 9.70 -1.59 14.04
N ALA A 127 9.79 -0.31 14.45
CA ALA A 127 10.33 0.75 13.61
C ALA A 127 11.82 0.51 13.29
N VAL A 128 12.63 0.13 14.27
CA VAL A 128 14.05 -0.17 14.07
C VAL A 128 14.25 -1.38 13.14
N ILE A 129 13.47 -2.45 13.34
CA ILE A 129 13.52 -3.62 12.46
C ILE A 129 13.14 -3.24 11.03
N ALA A 130 12.06 -2.47 10.86
CA ALA A 130 11.60 -2.01 9.57
C ALA A 130 12.64 -1.12 8.88
N GLY A 131 13.26 -0.19 9.61
CA GLY A 131 14.36 0.66 9.11
C GLY A 131 15.58 -0.17 8.69
N PHE A 132 16.00 -1.11 9.53
CA PHE A 132 17.10 -1.99 9.19
C PHE A 132 16.82 -2.83 7.94
N MET A 133 15.63 -3.40 7.82
CA MET A 133 15.21 -4.12 6.61
C MET A 133 15.17 -3.22 5.38
N SER A 134 14.67 -1.99 5.53
CA SER A 134 14.55 -1.03 4.43
C SER A 134 15.89 -0.56 3.91
N PHE A 135 16.91 -0.53 4.78
CA PHE A 135 18.29 -0.20 4.37
C PHE A 135 18.83 -1.13 3.29
N PHE A 136 18.44 -2.40 3.31
CA PHE A 136 18.88 -3.42 2.35
C PHE A 136 17.82 -3.77 1.29
N SER A 137 16.60 -3.27 1.42
CA SER A 137 15.49 -3.68 0.56
C SER A 137 14.47 -2.56 0.34
N SER A 138 13.53 -2.77 -0.58
CA SER A 138 12.45 -1.81 -0.85
C SER A 138 11.43 -1.81 0.29
N THR A 139 11.09 -0.62 0.79
CA THR A 139 10.05 -0.41 1.80
C THR A 139 8.71 -1.02 1.38
N THR A 140 8.22 -0.68 0.19
CA THR A 140 6.91 -1.13 -0.31
C THR A 140 6.94 -2.53 -0.89
N GLY A 141 8.07 -2.93 -1.50
CA GLY A 141 8.20 -4.24 -2.15
C GLY A 141 8.50 -5.39 -1.20
N VAL A 142 9.18 -5.14 -0.09
CA VAL A 142 9.66 -6.20 0.82
C VAL A 142 9.24 -5.95 2.26
N VAL A 143 9.57 -4.79 2.85
CA VAL A 143 9.37 -4.55 4.29
C VAL A 143 7.89 -4.57 4.66
N THR A 144 7.07 -3.83 3.92
CA THR A 144 5.63 -3.74 4.19
C THR A 144 4.93 -5.10 4.04
N PRO A 145 5.08 -5.84 2.93
CA PRO A 145 4.49 -7.17 2.80
C PRO A 145 4.98 -8.18 3.84
N ALA A 146 6.23 -8.04 4.32
CA ALA A 146 6.80 -8.95 5.31
C ALA A 146 6.30 -8.67 6.74
N LEU A 147 6.19 -7.41 7.14
CA LEU A 147 5.89 -7.04 8.52
C LEU A 147 4.41 -6.79 8.80
N PHE A 148 3.63 -6.30 7.83
CA PHE A 148 2.22 -5.98 8.04
C PHE A 148 1.35 -7.17 8.49
N PRO A 149 1.52 -8.39 7.94
CA PRO A 149 0.75 -9.54 8.39
C PRO A 149 0.98 -9.94 9.85
N ILE A 150 2.12 -9.55 10.45
CA ILE A 150 2.45 -9.85 11.84
C ILE A 150 1.72 -8.88 12.80
N VAL A 151 1.35 -7.70 12.32
CA VAL A 151 0.81 -6.62 13.16
C VAL A 151 -0.45 -7.02 13.93
N PRO A 152 -1.46 -7.69 13.36
CA PRO A 152 -2.65 -8.06 14.11
C PRO A 152 -2.35 -8.94 15.33
N ASP A 153 -1.51 -9.97 15.15
CA ASP A 153 -1.16 -10.89 16.23
C ASP A 153 -0.30 -10.20 17.30
N LEU A 154 0.67 -9.38 16.87
CA LEU A 154 1.51 -8.61 17.76
C LEU A 154 0.73 -7.54 18.53
N ALA A 155 -0.20 -6.86 17.89
CA ALA A 155 -1.08 -5.87 18.51
C ALA A 155 -1.93 -6.50 19.61
N ASN A 156 -2.54 -7.66 19.34
CA ASN A 156 -3.34 -8.40 20.28
C ASN A 156 -2.47 -8.92 21.45
N ALA A 157 -1.31 -9.51 21.16
CA ALA A 157 -0.42 -10.06 22.19
C ALA A 157 0.18 -8.97 23.10
N SER A 158 0.43 -7.78 22.57
CA SER A 158 1.03 -6.65 23.31
C SER A 158 -0.02 -5.65 23.84
N ASN A 159 -1.31 -5.86 23.55
CA ASN A 159 -2.40 -4.94 23.89
C ASN A 159 -2.16 -3.49 23.39
N ILE A 160 -1.70 -3.36 22.15
CA ILE A 160 -1.40 -2.10 21.46
C ILE A 160 -2.38 -1.92 20.32
N ALA A 161 -2.77 -0.67 20.02
CA ALA A 161 -3.58 -0.40 18.84
C ALA A 161 -2.83 -0.80 17.56
N PRO A 162 -3.41 -1.60 16.65
CA PRO A 162 -2.75 -2.01 15.41
C PRO A 162 -2.22 -0.84 14.58
N PHE A 163 -2.95 0.28 14.56
CA PHE A 163 -2.55 1.50 13.86
C PHE A 163 -1.17 2.02 14.32
N THR A 164 -0.88 1.95 15.62
CA THR A 164 0.42 2.37 16.17
C THR A 164 1.56 1.55 15.60
N LEU A 165 1.37 0.24 15.47
CA LEU A 165 2.38 -0.66 14.90
C LEU A 165 2.54 -0.47 13.40
N PHE A 166 1.46 -0.34 12.64
CA PHE A 166 1.52 -0.01 11.21
C PHE A 166 2.28 1.29 10.97
N SER A 167 1.94 2.34 11.72
CA SER A 167 2.60 3.65 11.60
C SER A 167 4.09 3.57 11.94
N SER A 168 4.44 2.84 13.00
CA SER A 168 5.83 2.67 13.42
C SER A 168 6.66 1.95 12.35
N ILE A 169 6.12 0.89 11.76
CA ILE A 169 6.78 0.16 10.65
C ILE A 169 6.99 1.08 9.45
N VAL A 170 5.97 1.83 9.05
CA VAL A 170 6.06 2.74 7.90
C VAL A 170 7.08 3.85 8.15
N ILE A 171 7.03 4.50 9.31
CA ILE A 171 7.96 5.56 9.69
C ILE A 171 9.39 5.01 9.73
N GLY A 172 9.60 3.87 10.40
CA GLY A 172 10.91 3.23 10.46
C GLY A 172 11.47 2.87 9.09
N ALA A 173 10.64 2.29 8.23
CA ALA A 173 11.05 1.89 6.89
C ALA A 173 11.31 3.07 5.94
N GLN A 174 10.77 4.24 6.21
CA GLN A 174 11.00 5.45 5.39
C GLN A 174 12.07 6.38 5.95
N ALA A 175 12.55 6.13 7.16
CA ALA A 175 13.61 6.93 7.78
C ALA A 175 15.02 6.62 7.23
N THR A 176 15.14 5.61 6.38
CA THR A 176 16.37 5.18 5.69
C THR A 176 16.31 5.53 4.21
#